data_99ad4f87328f8c67a2e08fd5e59d3fc5
#
_entry.id   99ad4f87328f8c67a2e08fd5e59d3fc5
#
_cell.length_a   1.000
_cell.length_b   1.000
_cell.length_c   1.000
_cell.angle_alpha   90.00
_cell.angle_beta   90.00
_cell.angle_gamma   90.00
#
_symmetry.space_group_name_H-M   'P 1'
#
loop_
_entity.id
_entity.type
_entity.pdbx_description
1 polymer ?
#
loop_
_entity_poly.entity_id
_entity_poly.type
_entity_poly.pdbx_seq_one_letter_code
_entity_poly.pdbx_strand_id
1 'polypeptide(L)'
;QSRRVRMRLCIVAEGCYPYVVGGVSSWINNLIRSFPQHEFIMLAVISDRSVSGKFKYNLPDNLTEVHEVYLNDTEWVNRTRKNYKNARLSAKNKEALNSLLFGTDTDWETLTRLLQNPKLSLDALLMGPDFLDAVVKSYELKHGEIIFSDFLWTMRSMYLPLFLAMHSDIPKADIF
;
A
#
# COMPACT_ATOMS: atom_id res chain seq x y z
N GLN A 1 -38.21 -5.47 -18.20
CA GLN A 1 -37.01 -6.29 -17.89
C GLN A 1 -35.89 -5.34 -17.52
N SER A 2 -35.59 -5.23 -16.23
CA SER A 2 -34.45 -4.44 -15.75
C SER A 2 -33.17 -5.09 -16.29
N ARG A 3 -32.40 -4.37 -17.12
CA ARG A 3 -31.07 -4.78 -17.54
C ARG A 3 -30.22 -4.90 -16.25
N ARG A 4 -29.93 -6.11 -15.83
CA ARG A 4 -28.95 -6.33 -14.73
C ARG A 4 -27.60 -5.83 -15.24
N VAL A 5 -27.15 -4.71 -14.70
CA VAL A 5 -25.85 -4.13 -15.04
C VAL A 5 -24.80 -5.05 -14.43
N ARG A 6 -23.91 -5.59 -15.28
CA ARG A 6 -22.71 -6.30 -14.82
C ARG A 6 -21.73 -5.26 -14.27
N MET A 7 -21.29 -5.43 -13.04
CA MET A 7 -20.33 -4.53 -12.39
C MET A 7 -19.02 -5.28 -12.10
N ARG A 8 -17.93 -4.56 -12.09
CA ARG A 8 -16.64 -5.00 -11.57
C ARG A 8 -16.50 -4.53 -10.12
N LEU A 9 -16.43 -5.46 -9.20
CA LEU A 9 -16.38 -5.22 -7.75
C LEU A 9 -15.00 -5.61 -7.23
N CYS A 10 -14.30 -4.68 -6.60
CA CYS A 10 -13.01 -4.97 -5.96
C CYS A 10 -13.21 -5.19 -4.47
N ILE A 11 -12.85 -6.36 -3.99
CA ILE A 11 -12.80 -6.65 -2.56
C ILE A 11 -11.38 -6.43 -2.08
N VAL A 12 -11.24 -5.54 -1.10
CA VAL A 12 -9.95 -5.28 -0.43
C VAL A 12 -9.92 -6.06 0.87
N ALA A 13 -8.93 -6.92 1.05
CA ALA A 13 -8.81 -7.70 2.28
C ALA A 13 -7.35 -7.95 2.66
N GLU A 14 -7.07 -7.89 3.96
CA GLU A 14 -5.74 -8.10 4.53
C GLU A 14 -5.66 -9.46 5.22
N GLY A 15 -4.57 -10.20 4.93
CA GLY A 15 -4.17 -11.41 5.65
C GLY A 15 -5.20 -12.55 5.67
N CYS A 16 -6.17 -12.58 4.74
CA CYS A 16 -7.23 -13.56 4.75
C CYS A 16 -7.44 -14.23 3.37
N TYR A 17 -8.57 -14.01 2.71
CA TYR A 17 -8.90 -14.62 1.42
C TYR A 17 -7.97 -14.12 0.30
N PRO A 18 -7.50 -15.00 -0.58
CA PRO A 18 -7.73 -16.45 -0.65
C PRO A 18 -6.64 -17.30 0.03
N TYR A 19 -5.81 -16.74 0.90
CA TYR A 19 -4.59 -17.38 1.45
C TYR A 19 -4.79 -18.12 2.76
N VAL A 20 -5.75 -17.67 3.57
CA VAL A 20 -6.00 -18.21 4.92
C VAL A 20 -7.42 -18.74 5.02
N VAL A 21 -7.56 -19.96 5.54
CA VAL A 21 -8.90 -20.53 5.84
C VAL A 21 -9.42 -19.93 7.14
N GLY A 22 -10.63 -19.35 7.10
CA GLY A 22 -11.25 -18.72 8.26
C GLY A 22 -12.62 -18.13 7.96
N GLY A 23 -13.26 -17.56 8.98
CA GLY A 23 -14.63 -17.02 8.88
C GLY A 23 -14.76 -15.92 7.82
N VAL A 24 -13.86 -14.94 7.85
CA VAL A 24 -13.84 -13.83 6.87
C VAL A 24 -13.60 -14.35 5.47
N SER A 25 -12.63 -15.24 5.29
CA SER A 25 -12.33 -15.82 3.98
C SER A 25 -13.51 -16.65 3.43
N SER A 26 -14.16 -17.42 4.28
CA SER A 26 -15.35 -18.19 3.91
C SER A 26 -16.52 -17.27 3.52
N TRP A 27 -16.70 -16.18 4.27
CA TRP A 27 -17.71 -15.16 3.95
C TRP A 27 -17.43 -14.51 2.59
N ILE A 28 -16.20 -14.08 2.31
CA ILE A 28 -15.80 -13.50 1.02
C ILE A 28 -16.05 -14.49 -0.12
N ASN A 29 -15.62 -15.75 0.04
CA ASN A 29 -15.82 -16.78 -0.98
C ASN A 29 -17.31 -17.01 -1.27
N ASN A 30 -18.15 -17.06 -0.23
CA ASN A 30 -19.59 -17.19 -0.38
C ASN A 30 -20.23 -15.96 -1.02
N LEU A 31 -19.79 -14.76 -0.66
CA LEU A 31 -20.25 -13.51 -1.26
C LEU A 31 -20.03 -13.54 -2.78
N ILE A 32 -18.80 -13.84 -3.21
CA ILE A 32 -18.44 -13.90 -4.65
C ILE A 32 -19.34 -14.93 -5.38
N ARG A 33 -19.51 -16.12 -4.81
CA ARG A 33 -20.35 -17.19 -5.39
C ARG A 33 -21.84 -16.83 -5.46
N SER A 34 -22.32 -16.00 -4.53
CA SER A 34 -23.73 -15.60 -4.48
C SER A 34 -24.11 -14.57 -5.55
N PHE A 35 -23.13 -13.94 -6.19
CA PHE A 35 -23.35 -12.93 -7.22
C PHE A 35 -22.66 -13.28 -8.55
N PRO A 36 -22.99 -14.41 -9.18
CA PRO A 36 -22.31 -14.87 -10.38
C PRO A 36 -22.47 -13.95 -11.60
N GLN A 37 -23.42 -13.00 -11.54
CA GLN A 37 -23.65 -12.01 -12.60
C GLN A 37 -22.64 -10.85 -12.57
N HIS A 38 -21.90 -10.67 -11.48
CA HIS A 38 -20.88 -9.65 -11.31
C HIS A 38 -19.48 -10.23 -11.46
N GLU A 39 -18.56 -9.40 -11.86
CA GLU A 39 -17.14 -9.70 -11.91
C GLU A 39 -16.49 -9.22 -10.61
N PHE A 40 -15.71 -10.08 -9.99
CA PHE A 40 -14.98 -9.75 -8.78
C PHE A 40 -13.49 -9.69 -9.03
N ILE A 41 -12.84 -8.73 -8.38
CA ILE A 41 -11.39 -8.59 -8.30
C ILE A 41 -11.03 -8.63 -6.83
N MET A 42 -9.96 -9.34 -6.50
CA MET A 42 -9.41 -9.34 -5.15
C MET A 42 -8.17 -8.46 -5.09
N LEU A 43 -8.17 -7.47 -4.21
CA LEU A 43 -6.96 -6.73 -3.81
C LEU A 43 -6.54 -7.27 -2.44
N ALA A 44 -5.61 -8.22 -2.47
CA ALA A 44 -5.14 -8.91 -1.29
C ALA A 44 -3.90 -8.21 -0.73
N VAL A 45 -4.03 -7.67 0.48
CA VAL A 45 -2.91 -7.10 1.24
C VAL A 45 -2.29 -8.21 2.08
N ILE A 46 -1.05 -8.56 1.81
CA ILE A 46 -0.34 -9.69 2.43
C ILE A 46 1.03 -9.28 2.97
N SER A 47 1.51 -10.00 3.98
CA SER A 47 2.74 -9.62 4.69
C SER A 47 3.98 -9.76 3.81
N ASP A 48 4.12 -10.89 3.11
CA ASP A 48 5.31 -11.17 2.31
C ASP A 48 5.01 -12.04 1.07
N ARG A 49 5.98 -12.13 0.17
CA ARG A 49 5.86 -12.87 -1.09
C ARG A 49 5.85 -14.40 -0.95
N SER A 50 6.13 -14.93 0.23
CA SER A 50 6.21 -16.40 0.43
C SER A 50 4.88 -17.11 0.20
N VAL A 51 3.77 -16.38 0.35
CA VAL A 51 2.41 -16.91 0.16
C VAL A 51 1.84 -16.63 -1.23
N SER A 52 2.56 -15.90 -2.10
CA SER A 52 2.09 -15.54 -3.43
C SER A 52 1.59 -16.75 -4.21
N GLY A 53 0.38 -16.64 -4.76
CA GLY A 53 -0.27 -17.68 -5.57
C GLY A 53 -0.63 -18.97 -4.81
N LYS A 54 -0.37 -19.08 -3.50
CA LYS A 54 -0.67 -20.27 -2.70
C LYS A 54 -2.08 -20.22 -2.12
N PHE A 55 -3.07 -20.20 -3.00
CA PHE A 55 -4.47 -20.10 -2.62
C PHE A 55 -4.96 -21.33 -1.86
N LYS A 56 -5.72 -21.11 -0.79
CA LYS A 56 -6.35 -22.16 0.03
C LYS A 56 -7.79 -22.44 -0.36
N TYR A 57 -8.33 -21.71 -1.34
CA TYR A 57 -9.67 -21.86 -1.87
C TYR A 57 -9.63 -22.17 -3.36
N ASN A 58 -10.62 -22.94 -3.83
CA ASN A 58 -10.93 -23.00 -5.26
C ASN A 58 -11.62 -21.69 -5.64
N LEU A 59 -10.93 -20.86 -6.39
CA LEU A 59 -11.42 -19.54 -6.76
C LEU A 59 -12.69 -19.68 -7.62
N PRO A 60 -13.75 -18.91 -7.35
CA PRO A 60 -14.95 -18.87 -8.18
C PRO A 60 -14.63 -18.32 -9.58
N ASP A 61 -15.35 -18.78 -10.60
CA ASP A 61 -15.13 -18.37 -12.01
C ASP A 61 -15.33 -16.87 -12.24
N ASN A 62 -16.15 -16.23 -11.40
CA ASN A 62 -16.41 -14.80 -11.45
C ASN A 62 -15.42 -13.95 -10.62
N LEU A 63 -14.44 -14.57 -9.96
CA LEU A 63 -13.26 -13.90 -9.44
C LEU A 63 -12.18 -13.91 -10.53
N THR A 64 -12.07 -12.83 -11.29
CA THR A 64 -11.27 -12.77 -12.52
C THR A 64 -9.82 -12.38 -12.30
N GLU A 65 -9.54 -11.64 -11.22
CA GLU A 65 -8.20 -11.13 -10.93
C GLU A 65 -7.92 -11.19 -9.42
N VAL A 66 -6.68 -11.49 -9.07
CA VAL A 66 -6.14 -11.36 -7.72
C VAL A 66 -4.88 -10.50 -7.80
N HIS A 67 -4.98 -9.29 -7.25
CA HIS A 67 -3.87 -8.36 -7.10
C HIS A 67 -3.28 -8.48 -5.71
N GLU A 68 -1.98 -8.66 -5.63
CA GLU A 68 -1.25 -8.85 -4.37
C GLU A 68 -0.45 -7.61 -4.00
N VAL A 69 -0.70 -7.05 -2.82
CA VAL A 69 0.05 -5.94 -2.23
C VAL A 69 0.87 -6.47 -1.06
N TYR A 70 2.18 -6.37 -1.18
CA TYR A 70 3.11 -6.87 -0.16
C TYR A 70 3.54 -5.74 0.77
N LEU A 71 3.20 -5.84 2.07
CA LEU A 71 3.52 -4.81 3.06
C LEU A 71 4.93 -4.92 3.63
N ASN A 72 5.59 -6.07 3.43
CA ASN A 72 6.92 -6.34 3.97
C ASN A 72 7.90 -6.73 2.86
N ASP A 73 7.88 -5.97 1.76
CA ASP A 73 8.85 -6.14 0.68
C ASP A 73 10.19 -5.52 1.05
N THR A 74 11.04 -6.33 1.70
CA THR A 74 12.32 -5.87 2.27
C THR A 74 13.48 -5.82 1.27
N GLU A 75 13.24 -5.98 -0.04
CA GLU A 75 14.30 -5.86 -1.04
C GLU A 75 15.03 -4.50 -0.98
N TRP A 76 14.38 -3.49 -0.42
CA TRP A 76 14.93 -2.15 -0.25
C TRP A 76 16.14 -2.09 0.71
N VAL A 77 16.24 -3.01 1.68
CA VAL A 77 17.36 -3.04 2.64
C VAL A 77 18.67 -3.43 1.96
N ASN A 78 18.61 -4.15 0.85
CA ASN A 78 19.77 -4.75 0.18
C ASN A 78 20.27 -3.95 -1.03
N ARG A 79 19.56 -2.91 -1.48
CA ARG A 79 19.96 -2.12 -2.64
C ARG A 79 20.99 -1.05 -2.26
N THR A 80 22.09 -1.07 -2.96
CA THR A 80 23.28 -0.23 -2.75
C THR A 80 22.96 1.28 -2.67
N ARG A 81 23.51 1.92 -1.65
CA ARG A 81 23.42 3.34 -1.27
C ARG A 81 23.73 4.38 -2.39
N LYS A 82 23.97 3.98 -3.63
CA LYS A 82 24.59 4.85 -4.64
C LYS A 82 23.70 5.97 -5.18
N ASN A 83 22.38 5.92 -5.06
CA ASN A 83 21.49 6.88 -5.75
C ASN A 83 20.59 7.74 -4.85
N TYR A 84 20.66 7.62 -3.54
CA TYR A 84 19.73 8.33 -2.64
C TYR A 84 20.04 9.82 -2.44
N LYS A 85 21.30 10.22 -2.59
CA LYS A 85 21.72 11.61 -2.34
C LYS A 85 21.10 12.64 -3.31
N ASN A 86 20.70 12.20 -4.50
CA ASN A 86 20.19 13.09 -5.55
C ASN A 86 18.67 13.00 -5.75
N ALA A 87 17.97 12.15 -4.98
CA ALA A 87 16.52 12.00 -5.06
C ALA A 87 15.84 13.14 -4.29
N ARG A 88 15.72 14.31 -4.91
CA ARG A 88 14.99 15.44 -4.35
C ARG A 88 13.57 15.50 -4.91
N LEU A 89 12.61 15.73 -4.04
CA LEU A 89 11.22 15.99 -4.41
C LEU A 89 11.04 17.44 -4.89
N SER A 90 10.03 17.66 -5.72
CA SER A 90 9.55 19.02 -5.98
C SER A 90 9.04 19.67 -4.67
N ALA A 91 9.00 20.99 -4.61
CA ALA A 91 8.49 21.69 -3.42
C ALA A 91 7.10 21.23 -3.01
N LYS A 92 6.19 21.07 -3.99
CA LYS A 92 4.82 20.58 -3.75
C LYS A 92 4.78 19.18 -3.18
N ASN A 93 5.57 18.24 -3.73
CA ASN A 93 5.62 16.86 -3.24
C ASN A 93 6.26 16.78 -1.84
N LYS A 94 7.26 17.61 -1.58
CA LYS A 94 7.87 17.71 -0.25
C LYS A 94 6.89 18.25 0.79
N GLU A 95 6.08 19.24 0.43
CA GLU A 95 5.04 19.78 1.31
C GLU A 95 3.97 18.73 1.62
N ALA A 96 3.50 17.98 0.62
CA ALA A 96 2.56 16.88 0.82
C ALA A 96 3.14 15.77 1.71
N LEU A 97 4.41 15.41 1.54
CA LEU A 97 5.09 14.45 2.42
C LEU A 97 5.18 14.99 3.86
N ASN A 98 5.53 16.26 4.04
CA ASN A 98 5.61 16.91 5.34
C ASN A 98 4.24 16.93 6.05
N SER A 99 3.16 17.26 5.32
CA SER A 99 1.80 17.27 5.90
C SER A 99 1.38 15.91 6.44
N LEU A 100 1.77 14.83 5.76
CA LEU A 100 1.55 13.47 6.25
C LEU A 100 2.36 13.18 7.53
N LEU A 101 3.67 13.48 7.53
CA LEU A 101 4.56 13.15 8.65
C LEU A 101 4.30 14.01 9.89
N PHE A 102 3.83 15.25 9.70
CA PHE A 102 3.48 16.15 10.81
C PHE A 102 2.08 15.90 11.36
N GLY A 103 1.24 15.13 10.64
CA GLY A 103 -0.14 14.86 11.04
C GLY A 103 -1.05 16.08 10.92
N THR A 104 -0.73 16.98 9.97
CA THR A 104 -1.56 18.12 9.59
C THR A 104 -2.57 17.71 8.52
N ASP A 105 -3.27 18.68 7.93
CA ASP A 105 -4.18 18.42 6.80
C ASP A 105 -3.40 17.89 5.59
N THR A 106 -3.48 16.59 5.38
CA THR A 106 -2.64 15.86 4.42
C THR A 106 -3.16 16.05 2.99
N ASP A 107 -2.32 16.52 2.08
CA ASP A 107 -2.61 16.58 0.63
C ASP A 107 -2.53 15.18 0.02
N TRP A 108 -3.59 14.38 0.23
CA TRP A 108 -3.70 13.02 -0.28
C TRP A 108 -3.66 12.93 -1.80
N GLU A 109 -4.17 13.93 -2.51
CA GLU A 109 -4.15 13.93 -3.97
C GLU A 109 -2.72 14.01 -4.51
N THR A 110 -1.92 14.92 -3.97
CA THR A 110 -0.51 15.06 -4.36
C THR A 110 0.31 13.84 -3.95
N LEU A 111 0.09 13.30 -2.74
CA LEU A 111 0.76 12.09 -2.26
C LEU A 111 0.42 10.87 -3.13
N THR A 112 -0.84 10.66 -3.44
CA THR A 112 -1.25 9.54 -4.29
C THR A 112 -0.61 9.64 -5.67
N ARG A 113 -0.61 10.82 -6.27
CA ARG A 113 0.03 11.06 -7.57
C ARG A 113 1.55 10.82 -7.53
N LEU A 114 2.20 11.24 -6.43
CA LEU A 114 3.63 10.98 -6.21
C LEU A 114 3.91 9.48 -6.10
N LEU A 115 3.18 8.79 -5.23
CA LEU A 115 3.42 7.38 -4.90
C LEU A 115 3.02 6.43 -6.04
N GLN A 116 2.03 6.78 -6.84
CA GLN A 116 1.64 6.02 -8.05
C GLN A 116 2.56 6.26 -9.25
N ASN A 117 3.56 7.13 -9.14
CA ASN A 117 4.53 7.31 -10.21
C ASN A 117 5.43 6.06 -10.35
N PRO A 118 5.38 5.32 -11.48
CA PRO A 118 6.18 4.09 -11.66
C PRO A 118 7.69 4.33 -11.69
N LYS A 119 8.11 5.59 -11.88
CA LYS A 119 9.53 5.97 -11.84
C LYS A 119 10.03 6.29 -10.42
N LEU A 120 9.14 6.37 -9.44
CA LEU A 120 9.52 6.62 -8.05
C LEU A 120 10.14 5.35 -7.47
N SER A 121 11.31 5.49 -6.88
CA SER A 121 11.88 4.46 -6.01
C SER A 121 11.48 4.77 -4.57
N LEU A 122 10.70 3.88 -3.95
CA LEU A 122 10.32 4.01 -2.54
C LEU A 122 11.54 3.97 -1.62
N ASP A 123 12.57 3.19 -1.99
CA ASP A 123 13.85 3.17 -1.27
C ASP A 123 14.51 4.54 -1.30
N ALA A 124 14.56 5.16 -2.49
CA ALA A 124 15.13 6.49 -2.63
C ALA A 124 14.33 7.56 -1.88
N LEU A 125 13.01 7.39 -1.78
CA LEU A 125 12.16 8.26 -0.98
C LEU A 125 12.44 8.09 0.51
N LEU A 126 12.32 6.86 1.06
CA LEU A 126 12.45 6.58 2.49
C LEU A 126 13.87 6.74 3.04
N MET A 127 14.89 6.55 2.19
CA MET A 127 16.29 6.73 2.54
C MET A 127 16.85 8.08 2.11
N GLY A 128 16.04 8.86 1.38
CA GLY A 128 16.44 10.14 0.80
C GLY A 128 16.41 11.30 1.79
N PRO A 129 17.03 12.42 1.38
CA PRO A 129 17.16 13.59 2.26
C PRO A 129 15.83 14.25 2.60
N ASP A 130 14.83 14.22 1.70
CA ASP A 130 13.57 14.91 1.96
C ASP A 130 12.73 14.19 3.03
N PHE A 131 12.74 12.85 3.05
CA PHE A 131 12.14 12.08 4.13
C PHE A 131 12.88 12.29 5.45
N LEU A 132 14.21 12.28 5.42
CA LEU A 132 15.02 12.53 6.61
C LEU A 132 14.76 13.94 7.17
N ASP A 133 14.76 14.97 6.31
CA ASP A 133 14.44 16.34 6.72
C ASP A 133 13.07 16.45 7.39
N ALA A 134 12.06 15.76 6.86
CA ALA A 134 10.72 15.72 7.43
C ALA A 134 10.68 14.99 8.77
N VAL A 135 11.41 13.88 8.91
CA VAL A 135 11.52 13.12 10.17
C VAL A 135 12.23 13.95 11.23
N VAL A 136 13.34 14.65 10.89
CA VAL A 136 14.05 15.55 11.83
C VAL A 136 13.11 16.62 12.37
N LYS A 137 12.38 17.30 11.48
CA LYS A 137 11.40 18.33 11.91
C LYS A 137 10.27 17.75 12.78
N SER A 138 9.76 16.58 12.43
CA SER A 138 8.74 15.91 13.23
C SER A 138 9.26 15.53 14.62
N TYR A 139 10.52 15.11 14.71
CA TYR A 139 11.19 14.78 15.96
C TYR A 139 11.35 16.02 16.87
N GLU A 140 11.80 17.14 16.30
CA GLU A 140 11.95 18.41 17.00
C GLU A 140 10.60 18.92 17.57
N LEU A 141 9.52 18.78 16.79
CA LEU A 141 8.17 19.17 17.21
C LEU A 141 7.61 18.31 18.36
N LYS A 142 8.02 17.05 18.45
CA LYS A 142 7.53 16.09 19.45
C LYS A 142 8.39 16.03 20.74
N HIS A 143 9.34 16.96 20.89
CA HIS A 143 10.17 17.08 22.11
C HIS A 143 10.88 15.80 22.55
N GLY A 144 11.49 15.08 21.64
CA GLY A 144 12.68 14.24 21.78
C GLY A 144 12.88 13.38 23.03
N GLU A 145 11.85 12.74 23.58
CA GLU A 145 12.02 11.79 24.68
C GLU A 145 12.62 10.44 24.23
N ILE A 146 12.68 10.21 22.93
CA ILE A 146 13.16 8.97 22.30
C ILE A 146 14.48 9.25 21.58
N ILE A 147 15.38 8.27 21.54
CA ILE A 147 16.62 8.38 20.76
C ILE A 147 16.27 8.58 19.27
N PHE A 148 16.90 9.56 18.60
CA PHE A 148 16.57 9.90 17.21
C PHE A 148 16.66 8.72 16.24
N SER A 149 17.66 7.84 16.41
CA SER A 149 17.76 6.63 15.57
C SER A 149 16.51 5.75 15.65
N ASP A 150 15.99 5.54 16.87
CA ASP A 150 14.82 4.72 17.10
C ASP A 150 13.56 5.37 16.54
N PHE A 151 13.45 6.69 16.69
CA PHE A 151 12.37 7.46 16.06
C PHE A 151 12.41 7.35 14.54
N LEU A 152 13.59 7.51 13.92
CA LEU A 152 13.76 7.40 12.47
C LEU A 152 13.35 6.01 11.95
N TRP A 153 13.77 4.93 12.64
CA TRP A 153 13.39 3.57 12.26
C TRP A 153 11.90 3.32 12.46
N THR A 154 11.33 3.84 13.54
CA THR A 154 9.88 3.76 13.77
C THR A 154 9.09 4.44 12.66
N MET A 155 9.49 5.66 12.28
CA MET A 155 8.85 6.40 11.18
C MET A 155 8.94 5.63 9.86
N ARG A 156 10.11 5.08 9.52
CA ARG A 156 10.27 4.26 8.30
C ARG A 156 9.38 3.01 8.32
N SER A 157 9.37 2.28 9.44
CA SER A 157 8.58 1.06 9.58
C SER A 157 7.08 1.33 9.53
N MET A 158 6.64 2.48 10.00
CA MET A 158 5.23 2.89 10.00
C MET A 158 4.76 3.33 8.61
N TYR A 159 5.60 4.07 7.87
CA TYR A 159 5.21 4.59 6.55
C TYR A 159 5.50 3.64 5.39
N LEU A 160 6.42 2.69 5.54
CA LEU A 160 6.74 1.72 4.49
C LEU A 160 5.51 0.95 3.98
N PRO A 161 4.70 0.29 4.83
CA PRO A 161 3.53 -0.44 4.36
C PRO A 161 2.49 0.48 3.67
N LEU A 162 2.29 1.69 4.17
CA LEU A 162 1.42 2.67 3.55
C LEU A 162 1.92 3.04 2.14
N PHE A 163 3.21 3.32 2.00
CA PHE A 163 3.80 3.69 0.71
C PHE A 163 3.81 2.53 -0.28
N LEU A 164 4.06 1.30 0.18
CA LEU A 164 3.96 0.10 -0.64
C LEU A 164 2.52 -0.11 -1.15
N ALA A 165 1.54 0.03 -0.28
CA ALA A 165 0.13 -0.07 -0.66
C ALA A 165 -0.27 1.00 -1.68
N MET A 166 0.13 2.25 -1.48
CA MET A 166 -0.16 3.36 -2.39
C MET A 166 0.63 3.30 -3.71
N HIS A 167 1.79 2.64 -3.72
CA HIS A 167 2.63 2.46 -4.92
C HIS A 167 2.20 1.27 -5.77
N SER A 168 1.39 0.36 -5.22
CA SER A 168 0.89 -0.80 -5.94
C SER A 168 -0.13 -0.41 -7.01
N ASP A 169 -0.23 -1.24 -8.05
CA ASP A 169 -1.27 -1.09 -9.07
C ASP A 169 -2.64 -1.39 -8.46
N ILE A 170 -3.49 -0.38 -8.41
CA ILE A 170 -4.88 -0.52 -7.96
C ILE A 170 -5.71 -0.94 -9.18
N PRO A 171 -6.42 -2.07 -9.13
CA PRO A 171 -7.23 -2.52 -10.25
C PRO A 171 -8.38 -1.53 -10.53
N LYS A 172 -8.80 -1.47 -11.80
CA LYS A 172 -9.98 -0.68 -12.18
C LYS A 172 -11.25 -1.45 -11.82
N ALA A 173 -12.06 -0.88 -10.95
CA ALA A 173 -13.33 -1.43 -10.53
C ALA A 173 -14.41 -0.33 -10.49
N ASP A 174 -15.69 -0.74 -10.56
CA ASP A 174 -16.82 0.17 -10.43
C ASP A 174 -17.09 0.50 -8.95
N ILE A 175 -16.77 -0.46 -8.06
CA ILE A 175 -16.94 -0.34 -6.59
C ILE A 175 -15.75 -1.01 -5.90
N PHE A 176 -15.31 -0.38 -4.79
CA PHE A 176 -14.33 -0.92 -3.84
C PHE A 176 -14.96 -1.17 -2.49
#